data_34957e5ad81628f2fec00063aab1920b
#
_entry.id   34957e5ad81628f2fec00063aab1920b
#
_cell.length_a   1.000
_cell.length_b   1.000
_cell.length_c   1.000
_cell.angle_alpha   90.00
_cell.angle_beta   90.00
_cell.angle_gamma   90.00
#
_symmetry.space_group_name_H-M   'P 1'
#
loop_
_entity.id
_entity.type
_entity.pdbx_description
1 polymer ?
#
loop_
_entity_poly.entity_id
_entity_poly.type
_entity_poly.pdbx_seq_one_letter_code
_entity_poly.pdbx_strand_id
1 'polypeptide(L)'
;MLGFAAIGVLASPSFAQHEGHAGMSDMPADTIATAPTTPTRTVSDSAAIADSLLSACKPHIGHSIDAYASCLGDGIAALSSAGNIALAMGTLDRIVHSDPSLILIGHPLAHALGYAVRSTPVTATRLLSECDDRYQSGCYHGILQRYFDARMGLPLAQSVLLAPCDGLRGTREQFRLFDCLHGVGHGLMMYHRYDANASLKDCDRLASDWDQRSCYSGVFMENNMGAHMQMFADEQLGMHRHSMPGPSAVLFKPNDLNYPCNATPARYRRECYELQADLILPAVKQDYRKAGAACDSAGNADLVRECYIGLGRNASGAAAFQYAGIKKRCDQVSPAGVPFCYEGAVRHLAYAPSELSRGVAFCKSLPEGDGRSRCWDGVGLQVGGFFSDSTSRQRACRSELESDVAACVEGAGVARTVPARDRP
;
A
#
# COMPACT_ATOMS: atom_id res chain seq x y z
N MET A 1 51.55 36.09 16.41
CA MET A 1 50.68 36.92 17.26
C MET A 1 49.26 36.53 16.89
N LEU A 2 48.68 35.52 17.55
CA LEU A 2 47.90 35.50 18.76
C LEU A 2 46.60 36.29 18.65
N GLY A 3 45.49 35.52 18.67
CA GLY A 3 44.14 35.99 18.85
C GLY A 3 43.18 34.79 19.04
N PHE A 4 43.15 34.22 20.25
CA PHE A 4 42.13 33.25 20.68
C PHE A 4 40.86 34.02 21.04
N ALA A 5 39.71 33.60 20.48
CA ALA A 5 38.40 33.97 20.98
C ALA A 5 37.70 32.74 21.51
N ALA A 6 37.41 32.74 22.80
CA ALA A 6 36.68 31.70 23.51
C ALA A 6 35.19 31.76 23.19
N ILE A 7 34.58 30.63 22.85
CA ILE A 7 33.13 30.49 22.74
C ILE A 7 32.64 29.75 23.97
N GLY A 8 31.77 30.42 24.72
CA GLY A 8 31.16 29.92 25.94
C GLY A 8 30.20 28.77 25.72
N VAL A 9 30.31 27.78 26.61
CA VAL A 9 29.42 26.64 26.77
C VAL A 9 28.15 27.12 27.48
N LEU A 10 27.03 27.04 26.82
CA LEU A 10 25.73 27.18 27.47
C LEU A 10 25.22 25.81 27.90
N ALA A 11 25.01 25.65 29.19
CA ALA A 11 24.50 24.49 29.87
C ALA A 11 23.00 24.28 29.55
N SER A 12 22.63 23.03 29.22
CA SER A 12 21.24 22.58 29.11
C SER A 12 20.64 22.34 30.50
N PRO A 13 19.35 22.64 30.73
CA PRO A 13 18.71 22.33 32.01
C PRO A 13 18.30 20.84 32.06
N SER A 14 18.62 20.21 33.18
CA SER A 14 18.21 18.87 33.59
C SER A 14 16.70 18.81 33.80
N PHE A 15 16.04 17.83 33.21
CA PHE A 15 14.67 17.46 33.58
C PHE A 15 14.71 16.52 34.77
N ALA A 16 14.07 16.95 35.86
CA ALA A 16 13.88 16.19 37.08
C ALA A 16 12.84 15.04 36.87
N GLN A 17 13.20 13.87 37.39
CA GLN A 17 12.30 12.75 37.59
C GLN A 17 11.26 13.10 38.66
N HIS A 18 9.99 12.85 38.39
CA HIS A 18 8.96 12.76 39.41
C HIS A 18 8.44 11.33 39.47
N GLU A 19 8.87 10.61 40.49
CA GLU A 19 8.18 9.46 41.02
C GLU A 19 7.00 9.95 41.86
N GLY A 20 5.84 9.30 41.71
CA GLY A 20 4.64 9.57 42.51
C GLY A 20 3.59 8.50 42.33
N HIS A 21 3.73 7.38 43.07
CA HIS A 21 2.62 6.45 43.33
C HIS A 21 1.68 7.08 44.34
N ALA A 22 0.40 7.21 44.02
CA ALA A 22 -0.67 7.34 45.03
C ALA A 22 -2.00 6.81 44.51
N GLY A 23 -2.48 5.74 45.14
CA GLY A 23 -3.80 5.48 45.66
C GLY A 23 -4.99 5.53 44.71
N MET A 24 -5.47 4.35 44.27
CA MET A 24 -6.87 4.17 43.86
C MET A 24 -7.78 4.31 45.09
N SER A 25 -8.73 5.25 45.08
CA SER A 25 -9.97 5.21 45.89
C SER A 25 -11.03 6.08 45.20
N ASP A 26 -12.16 5.45 44.91
CA ASP A 26 -13.51 5.98 44.77
C ASP A 26 -13.75 7.29 44.01
N MET A 27 -14.16 7.14 42.74
CA MET A 27 -14.97 8.18 42.09
C MET A 27 -16.40 7.68 41.84
N PRO A 28 -17.41 8.49 42.19
CA PRO A 28 -18.82 8.11 42.02
C PRO A 28 -19.23 8.10 40.55
N ALA A 29 -20.10 7.15 40.23
CA ALA A 29 -20.83 7.11 38.95
C ALA A 29 -21.75 8.35 38.86
N ASP A 30 -21.99 8.73 37.59
CA ASP A 30 -22.93 9.76 37.11
C ASP A 30 -22.40 11.18 36.94
N THR A 31 -21.95 11.40 35.69
CA THR A 31 -22.55 12.42 34.80
C THR A 31 -21.94 12.23 33.41
N ILE A 32 -22.70 11.58 32.53
CA ILE A 32 -22.39 11.63 31.07
C ILE A 32 -22.71 13.05 30.65
N ALA A 33 -21.69 13.91 30.64
CA ALA A 33 -21.75 15.17 29.95
C ALA A 33 -21.85 14.84 28.45
N THR A 34 -22.99 15.11 27.86
CA THR A 34 -23.19 15.11 26.41
C THR A 34 -22.17 16.09 25.82
N ALA A 35 -21.14 15.53 25.17
CA ALA A 35 -20.22 16.33 24.37
C ALA A 35 -21.05 17.15 23.35
N PRO A 36 -20.72 18.43 23.11
CA PRO A 36 -21.41 19.22 22.10
C PRO A 36 -21.31 18.47 20.78
N THR A 37 -22.45 18.14 20.20
CA THR A 37 -22.55 17.56 18.85
C THR A 37 -22.02 18.58 17.85
N THR A 38 -20.75 18.45 17.46
CA THR A 38 -20.23 19.15 16.30
C THR A 38 -21.12 18.78 15.12
N PRO A 39 -21.65 19.74 14.33
CA PRO A 39 -22.51 19.41 13.22
C PRO A 39 -21.77 18.44 12.28
N THR A 40 -22.39 17.30 12.01
CA THR A 40 -21.85 16.28 11.12
C THR A 40 -21.73 16.90 9.72
N ARG A 41 -20.50 17.23 9.30
CA ARG A 41 -20.22 17.70 7.95
C ARG A 41 -20.60 16.58 6.98
N THR A 42 -21.28 16.93 5.92
CA THR A 42 -21.75 15.96 4.91
C THR A 42 -20.71 15.82 3.79
N VAL A 43 -20.81 14.75 3.00
CA VAL A 43 -19.95 14.54 1.81
C VAL A 43 -20.10 15.70 0.81
N SER A 44 -21.23 16.40 0.79
CA SER A 44 -21.45 17.62 -0.02
C SER A 44 -20.49 18.77 0.32
N ASP A 45 -19.90 18.77 1.53
CA ASP A 45 -18.96 19.82 1.94
C ASP A 45 -17.54 19.59 1.40
N SER A 46 -17.26 18.42 0.82
CA SER A 46 -15.92 18.01 0.37
C SER A 46 -15.32 18.95 -0.69
N ALA A 47 -16.14 19.56 -1.55
CA ALA A 47 -15.66 20.48 -2.59
C ALA A 47 -15.12 21.79 -1.97
N ALA A 48 -15.89 22.41 -1.07
CA ALA A 48 -15.45 23.65 -0.42
C ALA A 48 -14.21 23.44 0.47
N ILE A 49 -14.11 22.26 1.12
CA ILE A 49 -12.95 21.91 1.94
C ILE A 49 -11.73 21.66 1.03
N ALA A 50 -11.90 20.97 -0.09
CA ALA A 50 -10.83 20.74 -1.06
C ALA A 50 -10.27 22.05 -1.61
N ASP A 51 -11.15 22.98 -2.03
CA ASP A 51 -10.75 24.30 -2.53
C ASP A 51 -9.98 25.10 -1.46
N SER A 52 -10.42 25.02 -0.20
CA SER A 52 -9.75 25.66 0.93
C SER A 52 -8.35 25.08 1.17
N LEU A 53 -8.22 23.75 1.16
CA LEU A 53 -6.92 23.07 1.36
C LEU A 53 -5.98 23.34 0.19
N LEU A 54 -6.44 23.25 -1.06
CA LEU A 54 -5.65 23.58 -2.25
C LEU A 54 -5.13 25.01 -2.18
N SER A 55 -5.99 25.95 -1.82
CA SER A 55 -5.60 27.37 -1.66
C SER A 55 -4.56 27.56 -0.52
N ALA A 56 -4.78 26.96 0.63
CA ALA A 56 -3.90 27.06 1.79
C ALA A 56 -2.52 26.41 1.54
N CYS A 57 -2.49 25.28 0.84
CA CYS A 57 -1.25 24.53 0.58
C CYS A 57 -0.49 25.00 -0.67
N LYS A 58 -1.13 25.75 -1.57
CA LYS A 58 -0.52 26.27 -2.81
C LYS A 58 0.86 26.94 -2.63
N PRO A 59 1.14 27.73 -1.58
CA PRO A 59 2.47 28.31 -1.38
C PRO A 59 3.59 27.27 -1.26
N HIS A 60 3.28 26.04 -0.84
CA HIS A 60 4.28 24.98 -0.68
C HIS A 60 4.74 24.35 -2.01
N ILE A 61 4.02 24.55 -3.12
CA ILE A 61 4.42 24.05 -4.45
C ILE A 61 5.78 24.59 -4.84
N GLY A 62 6.06 25.85 -4.50
CA GLY A 62 7.35 26.50 -4.78
C GLY A 62 8.54 25.93 -4.00
N HIS A 63 8.30 25.15 -2.95
CA HIS A 63 9.34 24.49 -2.18
C HIS A 63 9.63 23.07 -2.71
N SER A 64 8.62 22.21 -2.74
CA SER A 64 8.68 20.87 -3.34
C SER A 64 7.28 20.28 -3.43
N ILE A 65 7.13 19.25 -4.28
CA ILE A 65 5.89 18.46 -4.36
C ILE A 65 5.60 17.77 -3.02
N ASP A 66 6.63 17.39 -2.27
CA ASP A 66 6.50 16.72 -0.97
C ASP A 66 5.99 17.67 0.10
N ALA A 67 6.46 18.92 0.14
CA ALA A 67 5.94 19.93 1.06
C ALA A 67 4.46 20.24 0.78
N TYR A 68 4.08 20.29 -0.48
CA TYR A 68 2.69 20.47 -0.90
C TYR A 68 1.83 19.26 -0.51
N ALA A 69 2.30 18.05 -0.77
CA ALA A 69 1.64 16.81 -0.39
C ALA A 69 1.48 16.68 1.14
N SER A 70 2.53 17.03 1.90
CA SER A 70 2.48 17.01 3.38
C SER A 70 1.42 17.97 3.92
N CYS A 71 1.35 19.19 3.40
CA CYS A 71 0.32 20.16 3.80
C CYS A 71 -1.11 19.64 3.52
N LEU A 72 -1.33 19.05 2.34
CA LEU A 72 -2.63 18.46 1.98
C LEU A 72 -2.94 17.26 2.88
N GLY A 73 -1.95 16.40 3.14
CA GLY A 73 -2.05 15.23 4.01
C GLY A 73 -2.46 15.60 5.43
N ASP A 74 -1.85 16.63 6.02
CA ASP A 74 -2.19 17.13 7.35
C ASP A 74 -3.65 17.61 7.41
N GLY A 75 -4.10 18.34 6.40
CA GLY A 75 -5.48 18.82 6.31
C GLY A 75 -6.50 17.68 6.20
N ILE A 76 -6.23 16.68 5.37
CA ILE A 76 -7.07 15.49 5.18
C ILE A 76 -7.07 14.62 6.45
N ALA A 77 -5.91 14.43 7.07
CA ALA A 77 -5.75 13.68 8.32
C ALA A 77 -6.54 14.32 9.48
N ALA A 78 -6.61 15.64 9.53
CA ALA A 78 -7.42 16.35 10.52
C ALA A 78 -8.92 16.06 10.38
N LEU A 79 -9.45 15.95 9.15
CA LEU A 79 -10.85 15.55 8.91
C LEU A 79 -11.12 14.12 9.39
N SER A 80 -10.21 13.21 9.08
CA SER A 80 -10.30 11.81 9.42
C SER A 80 -10.21 11.58 10.94
N SER A 81 -9.27 12.25 11.61
CA SER A 81 -9.11 12.16 13.07
C SER A 81 -10.32 12.69 13.85
N ALA A 82 -11.10 13.58 13.24
CA ALA A 82 -12.40 14.04 13.76
C ALA A 82 -13.54 13.01 13.56
N GLY A 83 -13.25 11.82 13.00
CA GLY A 83 -14.23 10.75 12.77
C GLY A 83 -15.00 10.85 11.44
N ASN A 84 -14.51 11.64 10.48
CA ASN A 84 -15.19 11.88 9.20
C ASN A 84 -14.40 11.25 8.02
N ILE A 85 -14.18 9.92 8.06
CA ILE A 85 -13.40 9.21 7.03
C ILE A 85 -14.00 9.40 5.63
N ALA A 86 -15.31 9.21 5.47
CA ALA A 86 -15.97 9.36 4.18
C ALA A 86 -15.84 10.79 3.61
N LEU A 87 -15.92 11.81 4.47
CA LEU A 87 -15.68 13.20 4.08
C LEU A 87 -14.22 13.43 3.67
N ALA A 88 -13.28 12.87 4.42
CA ALA A 88 -11.86 12.98 4.12
C ALA A 88 -11.51 12.30 2.78
N MET A 89 -12.07 11.10 2.50
CA MET A 89 -11.95 10.42 1.21
C MET A 89 -12.55 11.23 0.06
N GLY A 90 -13.75 11.79 0.25
CA GLY A 90 -14.38 12.67 -0.72
C GLY A 90 -13.58 13.95 -0.99
N THR A 91 -12.95 14.52 0.05
CA THR A 91 -12.08 15.70 -0.07
C THR A 91 -10.79 15.35 -0.83
N LEU A 92 -10.15 14.21 -0.53
CA LEU A 92 -8.98 13.73 -1.26
C LEU A 92 -9.30 13.55 -2.75
N ASP A 93 -10.44 12.94 -3.06
CA ASP A 93 -10.89 12.73 -4.43
C ASP A 93 -11.05 14.05 -5.20
N ARG A 94 -11.65 15.06 -4.58
CA ARG A 94 -11.77 16.40 -5.14
C ARG A 94 -10.42 17.06 -5.37
N ILE A 95 -9.50 16.95 -4.42
CA ILE A 95 -8.14 17.49 -4.51
C ILE A 95 -7.41 16.89 -5.72
N VAL A 96 -7.40 15.57 -5.86
CA VAL A 96 -6.70 14.87 -6.96
C VAL A 96 -7.34 15.15 -8.31
N HIS A 97 -8.66 15.28 -8.38
CA HIS A 97 -9.36 15.69 -9.62
C HIS A 97 -9.06 17.15 -10.00
N SER A 98 -8.91 18.03 -9.03
CA SER A 98 -8.61 19.45 -9.28
C SER A 98 -7.14 19.69 -9.63
N ASP A 99 -6.23 18.83 -9.15
CA ASP A 99 -4.80 18.88 -9.43
C ASP A 99 -4.28 17.50 -9.86
N PRO A 100 -4.29 17.18 -11.17
CA PRO A 100 -3.84 15.87 -11.67
C PRO A 100 -2.37 15.55 -11.39
N SER A 101 -1.53 16.52 -11.01
CA SER A 101 -0.15 16.27 -10.60
C SER A 101 -0.05 15.40 -9.33
N LEU A 102 -1.14 15.36 -8.55
CA LEU A 102 -1.27 14.61 -7.30
C LEU A 102 -1.70 13.15 -7.49
N ILE A 103 -1.97 12.69 -8.72
CA ILE A 103 -2.52 11.35 -8.96
C ILE A 103 -1.61 10.24 -8.42
N LEU A 104 -0.29 10.43 -8.52
CA LEU A 104 0.70 9.44 -8.06
C LEU A 104 0.89 9.44 -6.54
N ILE A 105 0.50 10.52 -5.87
CA ILE A 105 0.60 10.64 -4.40
C ILE A 105 -0.76 10.47 -3.70
N GLY A 106 -1.82 10.22 -4.44
CA GLY A 106 -3.15 9.93 -3.89
C GLY A 106 -3.16 8.75 -2.92
N HIS A 107 -2.40 7.68 -3.22
CA HIS A 107 -2.26 6.53 -2.35
C HIS A 107 -1.58 6.87 -1.00
N PRO A 108 -0.39 7.51 -0.95
CA PRO A 108 0.19 8.00 0.31
C PRO A 108 -0.73 8.93 1.11
N LEU A 109 -1.47 9.83 0.43
CA LEU A 109 -2.43 10.69 1.11
C LEU A 109 -3.60 9.91 1.74
N ALA A 110 -4.08 8.86 1.07
CA ALA A 110 -5.08 7.96 1.61
C ALA A 110 -4.54 7.14 2.81
N HIS A 111 -3.26 6.76 2.82
CA HIS A 111 -2.60 6.19 4.00
C HIS A 111 -2.61 7.15 5.19
N ALA A 112 -2.18 8.40 4.99
CA ALA A 112 -2.15 9.41 6.04
C ALA A 112 -3.55 9.63 6.66
N LEU A 113 -4.58 9.65 5.81
CA LEU A 113 -5.98 9.71 6.21
C LEU A 113 -6.37 8.55 7.12
N GLY A 114 -6.08 7.31 6.71
CA GLY A 114 -6.38 6.10 7.49
C GLY A 114 -5.60 6.05 8.80
N TYR A 115 -4.32 6.41 8.78
CA TYR A 115 -3.46 6.40 9.96
C TYR A 115 -3.87 7.42 11.03
N ALA A 116 -4.50 8.52 10.64
CA ALA A 116 -4.98 9.54 11.59
C ALA A 116 -6.14 9.05 12.49
N VAL A 117 -6.79 7.93 12.14
CA VAL A 117 -7.95 7.41 12.87
C VAL A 117 -7.49 6.50 14.02
N ARG A 118 -8.06 6.69 15.21
CA ARG A 118 -7.84 5.76 16.34
C ARG A 118 -8.59 4.47 16.10
N SER A 119 -7.88 3.37 15.95
CA SER A 119 -8.43 2.03 15.70
C SER A 119 -8.20 1.09 16.88
N THR A 120 -9.22 0.31 17.23
CA THR A 120 -9.20 -0.72 18.29
C THR A 120 -9.75 -2.04 17.72
N PRO A 121 -9.57 -3.20 18.38
CA PRO A 121 -10.17 -4.46 17.92
C PRO A 121 -11.68 -4.38 17.71
N VAL A 122 -12.38 -3.59 18.51
CA VAL A 122 -13.84 -3.42 18.44
C VAL A 122 -14.25 -2.51 17.29
N THR A 123 -13.45 -1.50 16.96
CA THR A 123 -13.81 -0.46 15.97
C THR A 123 -13.19 -0.70 14.60
N ALA A 124 -12.17 -1.55 14.47
CA ALA A 124 -11.39 -1.70 13.23
C ALA A 124 -12.28 -2.04 12.03
N THR A 125 -13.12 -3.08 12.11
CA THR A 125 -13.99 -3.49 10.99
C THR A 125 -14.96 -2.37 10.59
N ARG A 126 -15.53 -1.63 11.55
CA ARG A 126 -16.40 -0.49 11.26
C ARG A 126 -15.64 0.62 10.54
N LEU A 127 -14.46 0.98 11.02
CA LEU A 127 -13.63 2.02 10.39
C LEU A 127 -13.22 1.65 8.97
N LEU A 128 -12.87 0.38 8.74
CA LEU A 128 -12.59 -0.14 7.40
C LEU A 128 -13.81 -0.03 6.47
N SER A 129 -15.04 -0.16 6.98
CA SER A 129 -16.24 0.00 6.17
C SER A 129 -16.52 1.43 5.71
N GLU A 130 -15.87 2.42 6.31
CA GLU A 130 -15.95 3.83 5.93
C GLU A 130 -14.92 4.22 4.85
N CYS A 131 -13.93 3.34 4.58
CA CYS A 131 -12.99 3.44 3.47
C CYS A 131 -13.61 2.89 2.19
N ASP A 132 -13.05 3.27 1.05
CA ASP A 132 -13.32 2.68 -0.25
C ASP A 132 -12.02 2.24 -0.95
N ASP A 133 -12.14 1.65 -2.14
CA ASP A 133 -11.05 1.07 -2.92
C ASP A 133 -10.22 2.10 -3.71
N ARG A 134 -10.62 3.38 -3.69
CA ARG A 134 -9.87 4.43 -4.38
C ARG A 134 -8.46 4.54 -3.83
N TYR A 135 -7.57 5.01 -4.69
CA TYR A 135 -6.15 5.17 -4.35
C TYR A 135 -5.53 3.86 -3.82
N GLN A 136 -5.87 2.75 -4.50
CA GLN A 136 -5.32 1.42 -4.18
C GLN A 136 -5.50 1.07 -2.70
N SER A 137 -6.68 1.38 -2.17
CA SER A 137 -7.08 1.04 -0.79
C SER A 137 -6.18 1.62 0.31
N GLY A 138 -5.47 2.72 0.05
CA GLY A 138 -4.55 3.35 1.01
C GLY A 138 -5.20 3.66 2.37
N CYS A 139 -6.50 4.01 2.39
CA CYS A 139 -7.25 4.23 3.62
C CYS A 139 -7.27 2.97 4.52
N TYR A 140 -7.50 1.78 3.95
CA TYR A 140 -7.44 0.51 4.68
C TYR A 140 -6.07 0.29 5.32
N HIS A 141 -5.02 0.52 4.54
CA HIS A 141 -3.65 0.33 4.97
C HIS A 141 -3.30 1.24 6.14
N GLY A 142 -3.63 2.51 6.05
CA GLY A 142 -3.39 3.49 7.13
C GLY A 142 -4.08 3.13 8.44
N ILE A 143 -5.37 2.71 8.40
CA ILE A 143 -6.11 2.27 9.59
C ILE A 143 -5.41 1.08 10.25
N LEU A 144 -4.94 0.12 9.46
CA LEU A 144 -4.28 -1.08 9.97
C LEU A 144 -2.87 -0.81 10.48
N GLN A 145 -2.11 0.06 9.81
CA GLN A 145 -0.84 0.56 10.35
C GLN A 145 -1.05 1.17 11.72
N ARG A 146 -2.03 2.07 11.88
CA ARG A 146 -2.35 2.70 13.18
C ARG A 146 -2.81 1.69 14.23
N TYR A 147 -3.59 0.68 13.81
CA TYR A 147 -4.07 -0.38 14.67
C TYR A 147 -2.92 -1.17 15.31
N PHE A 148 -1.91 -1.55 14.53
CA PHE A 148 -0.77 -2.32 15.00
C PHE A 148 0.30 -1.46 15.67
N ASP A 149 0.55 -0.25 15.18
CA ASP A 149 1.48 0.71 15.79
C ASP A 149 1.10 1.02 17.25
N ALA A 150 -0.18 1.23 17.51
CA ALA A 150 -0.69 1.45 18.85
C ALA A 150 -0.51 0.24 19.82
N ARG A 151 -0.06 -0.92 19.31
CA ARG A 151 0.19 -2.15 20.08
C ARG A 151 1.66 -2.53 20.15
N MET A 152 2.52 -1.70 19.61
CA MET A 152 3.95 -1.94 19.62
C MET A 152 4.44 -2.23 21.06
N GLY A 153 5.15 -3.33 21.24
CA GLY A 153 5.67 -3.76 22.54
C GLY A 153 4.66 -4.53 23.43
N LEU A 154 3.40 -4.70 23.00
CA LEU A 154 2.42 -5.54 23.68
C LEU A 154 2.36 -6.94 23.02
N PRO A 155 1.97 -8.00 23.75
CA PRO A 155 1.80 -9.33 23.14
C PRO A 155 0.73 -9.31 22.03
N LEU A 156 1.05 -9.94 20.89
CA LEU A 156 0.12 -10.08 19.76
C LEU A 156 -0.67 -11.39 19.88
N ALA A 157 -1.81 -11.35 20.56
CA ALA A 157 -2.71 -12.49 20.65
C ALA A 157 -3.34 -12.80 19.28
N GLN A 158 -3.69 -14.09 19.04
CA GLN A 158 -4.34 -14.52 17.79
C GLN A 158 -5.62 -13.73 17.49
N SER A 159 -6.45 -13.50 18.51
CA SER A 159 -7.69 -12.72 18.37
C SER A 159 -7.43 -11.27 17.95
N VAL A 160 -6.31 -10.67 18.40
CA VAL A 160 -5.93 -9.31 18.01
C VAL A 160 -5.45 -9.28 16.57
N LEU A 161 -4.70 -10.30 16.12
CA LEU A 161 -4.23 -10.41 14.74
C LEU A 161 -5.39 -10.55 13.75
N LEU A 162 -6.42 -11.33 14.09
CA LEU A 162 -7.53 -11.66 13.19
C LEU A 162 -8.66 -10.61 13.20
N ALA A 163 -8.89 -9.95 14.34
CA ALA A 163 -10.05 -9.08 14.57
C ALA A 163 -10.32 -8.04 13.46
N PRO A 164 -9.32 -7.37 12.85
CA PRO A 164 -9.62 -6.36 11.84
C PRO A 164 -10.37 -6.89 10.62
N CYS A 165 -10.04 -8.10 10.17
CA CYS A 165 -10.51 -8.67 8.89
C CYS A 165 -11.63 -9.71 9.05
N ASP A 166 -11.93 -10.18 10.26
CA ASP A 166 -12.90 -11.26 10.48
C ASP A 166 -14.30 -10.91 9.97
N GLY A 167 -14.73 -9.67 10.14
CA GLY A 167 -16.04 -9.21 9.65
C GLY A 167 -16.19 -9.16 8.12
N LEU A 168 -15.08 -9.31 7.37
CA LEU A 168 -15.08 -9.34 5.90
C LEU A 168 -15.12 -10.78 5.35
N ARG A 169 -14.96 -11.79 6.22
CA ARG A 169 -14.97 -13.20 5.80
C ARG A 169 -16.38 -13.65 5.39
N GLY A 170 -16.43 -14.45 4.33
CA GLY A 170 -17.70 -14.98 3.82
C GLY A 170 -18.53 -13.99 3.01
N THR A 171 -18.05 -12.76 2.82
CA THR A 171 -18.66 -11.81 1.89
C THR A 171 -18.37 -12.21 0.42
N ARG A 172 -19.16 -11.68 -0.52
CA ARG A 172 -18.89 -11.89 -1.95
C ARG A 172 -17.70 -11.07 -2.44
N GLU A 173 -17.36 -10.02 -1.73
CA GLU A 173 -16.30 -9.06 -2.06
C GLU A 173 -14.96 -9.53 -1.48
N GLN A 174 -14.32 -10.50 -2.12
CA GLN A 174 -13.03 -11.03 -1.70
C GLN A 174 -11.93 -9.95 -1.75
N PHE A 175 -12.08 -8.94 -2.60
CA PHE A 175 -11.15 -7.84 -2.74
C PHE A 175 -10.96 -7.07 -1.42
N ARG A 176 -12.06 -6.75 -0.71
CA ARG A 176 -11.98 -6.07 0.59
C ARG A 176 -11.26 -6.89 1.65
N LEU A 177 -11.43 -8.21 1.63
CA LEU A 177 -10.69 -9.10 2.51
C LEU A 177 -9.20 -9.10 2.16
N PHE A 178 -8.86 -9.10 0.85
CA PHE A 178 -7.47 -8.97 0.40
C PHE A 178 -6.83 -7.67 0.91
N ASP A 179 -7.48 -6.52 0.71
CA ASP A 179 -6.98 -5.21 1.15
C ASP A 179 -6.77 -5.17 2.68
N CYS A 180 -7.69 -5.76 3.43
CA CYS A 180 -7.53 -5.85 4.87
C CYS A 180 -6.33 -6.71 5.26
N LEU A 181 -6.19 -7.91 4.71
CA LEU A 181 -5.08 -8.81 5.02
C LEU A 181 -3.73 -8.25 4.55
N HIS A 182 -3.71 -7.57 3.41
CA HIS A 182 -2.54 -6.84 2.92
C HIS A 182 -2.16 -5.71 3.90
N GLY A 183 -3.15 -4.94 4.35
CA GLY A 183 -2.94 -3.91 5.36
C GLY A 183 -2.49 -4.47 6.73
N VAL A 184 -2.88 -5.70 7.10
CA VAL A 184 -2.28 -6.39 8.26
C VAL A 184 -0.77 -6.53 8.09
N GLY A 185 -0.29 -6.86 6.90
CA GLY A 185 1.14 -6.94 6.60
C GLY A 185 1.87 -5.61 6.83
N HIS A 186 1.31 -4.49 6.36
CA HIS A 186 1.82 -3.15 6.65
C HIS A 186 1.87 -2.89 8.16
N GLY A 187 0.78 -3.19 8.86
CA GLY A 187 0.70 -2.99 10.30
C GLY A 187 1.68 -3.84 11.11
N LEU A 188 1.93 -5.09 10.70
CA LEU A 188 2.91 -5.96 11.34
C LEU A 188 4.34 -5.43 11.19
N MET A 189 4.68 -4.80 10.07
CA MET A 189 5.97 -4.13 9.90
C MET A 189 6.16 -2.99 10.89
N MET A 190 5.10 -2.18 11.15
CA MET A 190 5.11 -1.16 12.20
C MET A 190 5.29 -1.80 13.58
N TYR A 191 4.46 -2.80 13.90
CA TYR A 191 4.49 -3.52 15.18
C TYR A 191 5.87 -4.11 15.50
N HIS A 192 6.54 -4.70 14.50
CA HIS A 192 7.86 -5.30 14.61
C HIS A 192 9.02 -4.35 14.28
N ARG A 193 8.76 -3.04 14.16
CA ARG A 193 9.80 -2.02 13.87
C ARG A 193 10.64 -2.36 12.64
N TYR A 194 9.97 -2.76 11.55
CA TYR A 194 10.55 -3.16 10.28
C TYR A 194 11.39 -4.46 10.32
N ASP A 195 11.16 -5.34 11.30
CA ASP A 195 11.63 -6.73 11.22
C ASP A 195 10.70 -7.54 10.30
N ALA A 196 11.06 -7.64 9.03
CA ALA A 196 10.28 -8.38 8.03
C ALA A 196 10.15 -9.87 8.38
N ASN A 197 11.18 -10.48 8.97
CA ASN A 197 11.12 -11.92 9.33
C ASN A 197 10.11 -12.17 10.46
N ALA A 198 10.07 -11.32 11.47
CA ALA A 198 9.07 -11.41 12.54
C ALA A 198 7.65 -11.16 11.98
N SER A 199 7.49 -10.17 11.11
CA SER A 199 6.22 -9.83 10.46
C SER A 199 5.68 -10.98 9.60
N LEU A 200 6.54 -11.60 8.78
CA LEU A 200 6.18 -12.76 7.96
C LEU A 200 5.75 -13.97 8.80
N LYS A 201 6.43 -14.24 9.94
CA LYS A 201 6.03 -15.31 10.85
C LYS A 201 4.67 -15.06 11.49
N ASP A 202 4.30 -13.82 11.77
CA ASP A 202 2.95 -13.52 12.24
C ASP A 202 1.91 -13.64 11.12
N CYS A 203 2.24 -13.32 9.87
CA CYS A 203 1.39 -13.63 8.72
C CYS A 203 1.13 -15.15 8.57
N ASP A 204 2.11 -16.02 8.91
CA ASP A 204 1.95 -17.49 8.88
C ASP A 204 0.83 -18.01 9.81
N ARG A 205 0.42 -17.20 10.78
CA ARG A 205 -0.67 -17.52 11.71
C ARG A 205 -2.06 -17.28 11.14
N LEU A 206 -2.16 -16.71 9.93
CA LEU A 206 -3.44 -16.50 9.25
C LEU A 206 -4.01 -17.82 8.71
N ALA A 207 -5.33 -17.85 8.48
CA ALA A 207 -6.10 -19.09 8.37
C ALA A 207 -5.83 -19.90 7.07
N SER A 208 -5.47 -19.26 5.98
CA SER A 208 -5.28 -19.90 4.68
C SER A 208 -4.04 -19.41 3.96
N ASP A 209 -3.52 -20.20 3.00
CA ASP A 209 -2.39 -19.80 2.16
C ASP A 209 -2.67 -18.46 1.43
N TRP A 210 -3.91 -18.24 1.03
CA TRP A 210 -4.31 -17.00 0.39
C TRP A 210 -4.26 -15.81 1.34
N ASP A 211 -4.76 -15.97 2.59
CA ASP A 211 -4.67 -14.95 3.64
C ASP A 211 -3.21 -14.61 3.94
N GLN A 212 -2.38 -15.64 4.11
CA GLN A 212 -0.96 -15.50 4.42
C GLN A 212 -0.24 -14.71 3.32
N ARG A 213 -0.47 -15.07 2.05
CA ARG A 213 0.15 -14.42 0.90
C ARG A 213 -0.30 -12.97 0.73
N SER A 214 -1.57 -12.68 0.99
CA SER A 214 -2.08 -11.31 1.03
C SER A 214 -1.32 -10.47 2.08
N CYS A 215 -1.07 -11.05 3.26
CA CYS A 215 -0.28 -10.42 4.32
C CYS A 215 1.20 -10.27 3.93
N TYR A 216 1.84 -11.28 3.32
CA TYR A 216 3.23 -11.19 2.87
C TYR A 216 3.44 -10.04 1.89
N SER A 217 2.50 -9.83 0.97
CA SER A 217 2.59 -8.72 0.02
C SER A 217 2.58 -7.36 0.72
N GLY A 218 1.79 -7.21 1.80
CA GLY A 218 1.81 -6.00 2.63
C GLY A 218 3.13 -5.81 3.39
N VAL A 219 3.71 -6.88 3.92
CA VAL A 219 5.04 -6.84 4.57
C VAL A 219 6.11 -6.35 3.60
N PHE A 220 6.16 -6.89 2.39
CA PHE A 220 7.18 -6.47 1.42
C PHE A 220 6.92 -5.09 0.84
N MET A 221 5.67 -4.69 0.67
CA MET A 221 5.36 -3.31 0.25
C MET A 221 5.84 -2.31 1.30
N GLU A 222 5.59 -2.57 2.58
CA GLU A 222 6.06 -1.70 3.67
C GLU A 222 7.60 -1.72 3.80
N ASN A 223 8.25 -2.89 3.60
CA ASN A 223 9.71 -2.96 3.52
C ASN A 223 10.26 -2.03 2.44
N ASN A 224 9.63 -2.01 1.27
CA ASN A 224 10.06 -1.18 0.16
C ASN A 224 9.84 0.31 0.43
N MET A 225 8.72 0.68 1.06
CA MET A 225 8.49 2.05 1.52
C MET A 225 9.55 2.50 2.52
N GLY A 226 9.88 1.67 3.51
CA GLY A 226 10.94 1.93 4.48
C GLY A 226 12.32 2.05 3.83
N ALA A 227 12.63 1.21 2.84
CA ALA A 227 13.88 1.29 2.08
C ALA A 227 13.98 2.57 1.25
N HIS A 228 12.89 3.02 0.63
CA HIS A 228 12.83 4.31 -0.05
C HIS A 228 13.10 5.46 0.91
N MET A 229 12.48 5.46 2.08
CA MET A 229 12.74 6.48 3.10
C MET A 229 14.21 6.51 3.55
N GLN A 230 14.88 5.35 3.62
CA GLN A 230 16.32 5.28 3.95
C GLN A 230 17.19 5.76 2.78
N MET A 231 16.85 5.42 1.53
CA MET A 231 17.62 5.83 0.34
C MET A 231 17.55 7.33 0.06
N PHE A 232 16.43 7.95 0.39
CA PHE A 232 16.13 9.37 0.12
C PHE A 232 15.93 10.16 1.42
N ALA A 233 16.64 9.79 2.49
CA ALA A 233 16.53 10.43 3.81
C ALA A 233 16.77 11.94 3.78
N ASP A 234 17.57 12.44 2.83
CA ASP A 234 17.84 13.86 2.62
C ASP A 234 16.70 14.57 1.87
N GLU A 235 15.82 13.83 1.18
CA GLU A 235 14.64 14.31 0.48
C GLU A 235 13.38 13.93 1.28
N GLN A 236 13.26 14.39 2.51
CA GLN A 236 12.23 13.96 3.47
C GLN A 236 10.82 14.05 2.92
N LEU A 237 10.27 12.89 2.53
CA LEU A 237 8.83 12.68 2.38
C LEU A 237 8.16 12.77 3.76
N GLY A 238 7.52 13.88 4.07
CA GLY A 238 6.93 14.17 5.39
C GLY A 238 5.77 13.27 5.83
N MET A 239 5.42 12.24 5.06
CA MET A 239 4.17 11.48 5.20
C MET A 239 4.20 10.29 6.16
N HIS A 240 5.37 9.83 6.64
CA HIS A 240 5.48 8.65 7.50
C HIS A 240 6.41 8.86 8.71
N ARG A 241 6.25 9.96 9.41
CA ARG A 241 7.13 10.29 10.57
C ARG A 241 6.99 9.37 11.78
N HIS A 242 6.00 8.48 11.82
CA HIS A 242 5.63 7.83 13.08
C HIS A 242 6.34 6.50 13.36
N SER A 243 6.87 5.83 12.33
CA SER A 243 7.58 4.55 12.50
C SER A 243 8.67 4.40 11.43
N MET A 244 9.73 5.17 11.56
CA MET A 244 10.89 5.05 10.67
C MET A 244 11.68 3.77 10.99
N PRO A 245 12.17 3.04 9.97
CA PRO A 245 13.13 1.95 10.18
C PRO A 245 14.30 2.43 11.01
N GLY A 246 14.74 1.63 11.97
CA GLY A 246 15.94 1.94 12.73
C GLY A 246 17.16 2.02 11.81
N PRO A 247 18.18 2.82 12.14
CA PRO A 247 19.36 3.02 11.30
C PRO A 247 20.17 1.74 11.04
N SER A 248 19.96 0.70 11.82
CA SER A 248 20.57 -0.63 11.66
C SER A 248 19.77 -1.57 10.76
N ALA A 249 18.54 -1.22 10.37
CA ALA A 249 17.74 -2.07 9.48
C ALA A 249 18.27 -1.98 8.05
N VAL A 250 18.65 -3.13 7.47
CA VAL A 250 19.09 -3.23 6.08
C VAL A 250 17.92 -3.76 5.25
N LEU A 251 17.16 -2.84 4.68
CA LEU A 251 15.94 -3.16 3.92
C LEU A 251 16.22 -3.39 2.43
N PHE A 252 17.32 -2.80 1.91
CA PHE A 252 17.76 -2.95 0.55
C PHE A 252 19.29 -2.82 0.45
N LYS A 253 19.89 -3.41 -0.60
CA LYS A 253 21.33 -3.30 -0.90
C LYS A 253 21.52 -2.87 -2.35
N PRO A 254 21.99 -1.64 -2.63
CA PRO A 254 22.18 -1.16 -4.00
C PRO A 254 23.13 -2.02 -4.86
N ASN A 255 24.05 -2.76 -4.20
CA ASN A 255 24.98 -3.66 -4.88
C ASN A 255 24.42 -5.07 -5.11
N ASP A 256 23.22 -5.35 -4.58
CA ASP A 256 22.50 -6.62 -4.75
C ASP A 256 21.02 -6.32 -4.98
N LEU A 257 20.66 -6.10 -6.23
CA LEU A 257 19.32 -5.68 -6.65
C LEU A 257 18.23 -6.72 -6.33
N ASN A 258 18.62 -7.96 -6.01
CA ASN A 258 17.70 -9.03 -5.60
C ASN A 258 17.55 -9.14 -4.07
N TYR A 259 18.32 -8.37 -3.28
CA TYR A 259 18.11 -8.30 -1.84
C TYR A 259 16.91 -7.39 -1.51
N PRO A 260 16.00 -7.80 -0.59
CA PRO A 260 16.09 -8.92 0.34
C PRO A 260 15.56 -10.26 -0.20
N CYS A 261 14.99 -10.33 -1.40
CA CYS A 261 14.24 -11.49 -1.87
C CYS A 261 15.11 -12.76 -2.03
N ASN A 262 16.36 -12.62 -2.47
CA ASN A 262 17.31 -13.74 -2.57
C ASN A 262 17.72 -14.32 -1.19
N ALA A 263 17.66 -13.51 -0.13
CA ALA A 263 17.96 -13.91 1.25
C ALA A 263 16.70 -14.35 2.04
N THR A 264 15.52 -14.11 1.50
CA THR A 264 14.22 -14.46 2.13
C THR A 264 13.95 -15.97 1.99
N PRO A 265 13.35 -16.64 3.01
CA PRO A 265 12.92 -18.03 2.90
C PRO A 265 12.02 -18.28 1.68
N ALA A 266 12.17 -19.44 1.03
CA ALA A 266 11.56 -19.76 -0.27
C ALA A 266 10.04 -19.52 -0.32
N ARG A 267 9.32 -19.82 0.78
CA ARG A 267 7.85 -19.66 0.88
C ARG A 267 7.34 -18.21 0.71
N TYR A 268 8.20 -17.20 0.94
CA TYR A 268 7.84 -15.78 0.86
C TYR A 268 8.39 -15.09 -0.39
N ARG A 269 9.29 -15.77 -1.14
CA ARG A 269 10.03 -15.14 -2.26
C ARG A 269 9.15 -14.62 -3.36
N ARG A 270 8.03 -15.28 -3.61
CA ARG A 270 7.13 -14.90 -4.69
C ARG A 270 6.60 -13.48 -4.51
N GLU A 271 6.00 -13.20 -3.36
CA GLU A 271 5.45 -11.89 -3.02
C GLU A 271 6.56 -10.84 -2.90
N CYS A 272 7.74 -11.25 -2.42
CA CYS A 272 8.91 -10.39 -2.41
C CYS A 272 9.30 -9.94 -3.81
N TYR A 273 9.48 -10.87 -4.76
CA TYR A 273 9.92 -10.55 -6.13
C TYR A 273 8.85 -9.78 -6.91
N GLU A 274 7.56 -10.00 -6.66
CA GLU A 274 6.48 -9.20 -7.26
C GLU A 274 6.59 -7.71 -6.90
N LEU A 275 7.17 -7.39 -5.74
CA LEU A 275 7.33 -6.02 -5.25
C LEU A 275 8.76 -5.48 -5.39
N GLN A 276 9.76 -6.34 -5.71
CA GLN A 276 11.18 -5.95 -5.75
C GLN A 276 11.48 -4.85 -6.78
N ALA A 277 10.67 -4.75 -7.84
CA ALA A 277 10.83 -3.72 -8.86
C ALA A 277 10.76 -2.29 -8.30
N ASP A 278 10.05 -2.08 -7.18
CA ASP A 278 9.95 -0.79 -6.49
C ASP A 278 11.33 -0.32 -6.00
N LEU A 279 12.23 -1.25 -5.67
CA LEU A 279 13.60 -0.98 -5.21
C LEU A 279 14.62 -1.01 -6.35
N ILE A 280 14.44 -1.92 -7.30
CA ILE A 280 15.34 -2.06 -8.45
C ILE A 280 15.34 -0.80 -9.31
N LEU A 281 14.14 -0.30 -9.69
CA LEU A 281 14.02 0.80 -10.65
C LEU A 281 14.70 2.10 -10.19
N PRO A 282 14.51 2.59 -8.95
CA PRO A 282 15.26 3.73 -8.45
C PRO A 282 16.77 3.49 -8.43
N ALA A 283 17.22 2.32 -8.01
CA ALA A 283 18.64 1.97 -7.95
C ALA A 283 19.32 1.98 -9.33
N VAL A 284 18.58 1.62 -10.39
CA VAL A 284 19.06 1.67 -11.79
C VAL A 284 18.63 2.94 -12.54
N LYS A 285 18.15 3.97 -11.83
CA LYS A 285 17.73 5.26 -12.42
C LYS A 285 16.64 5.10 -13.49
N GLN A 286 15.62 4.29 -13.19
CA GLN A 286 14.47 4.01 -14.06
C GLN A 286 14.84 3.38 -15.43
N ASP A 287 15.99 2.73 -15.53
CA ASP A 287 16.42 1.99 -16.73
C ASP A 287 15.77 0.59 -16.71
N TYR A 288 14.67 0.42 -17.45
CA TYR A 288 13.91 -0.83 -17.54
C TYR A 288 14.71 -2.00 -18.13
N ARG A 289 15.72 -1.73 -18.96
CA ARG A 289 16.62 -2.78 -19.49
C ARG A 289 17.49 -3.35 -18.38
N LYS A 290 18.09 -2.49 -17.56
CA LYS A 290 18.90 -2.92 -16.41
C LYS A 290 18.04 -3.58 -15.33
N ALA A 291 16.83 -3.07 -15.11
CA ALA A 291 15.88 -3.67 -14.18
C ALA A 291 15.46 -5.08 -14.65
N GLY A 292 15.20 -5.26 -15.95
CA GLY A 292 14.91 -6.57 -16.54
C GLY A 292 16.06 -7.56 -16.37
N ALA A 293 17.33 -7.11 -16.58
CA ALA A 293 18.50 -7.96 -16.33
C ALA A 293 18.64 -8.38 -14.86
N ALA A 294 18.22 -7.53 -13.91
CA ALA A 294 18.15 -7.92 -12.51
C ALA A 294 17.07 -9.00 -12.27
N CYS A 295 15.90 -8.87 -12.92
CA CYS A 295 14.86 -9.90 -12.88
C CYS A 295 15.33 -11.24 -13.47
N ASP A 296 16.08 -11.23 -14.58
CA ASP A 296 16.62 -12.46 -15.20
C ASP A 296 17.54 -13.25 -14.23
N SER A 297 18.09 -12.60 -13.20
CA SER A 297 18.93 -13.20 -12.16
C SER A 297 18.17 -13.58 -10.87
N ALA A 298 16.84 -13.51 -10.86
CA ALA A 298 16.02 -13.80 -9.67
C ALA A 298 16.03 -15.28 -9.22
N GLY A 299 16.62 -16.18 -10.03
CA GLY A 299 16.82 -17.60 -9.70
C GLY A 299 16.03 -18.54 -10.60
N ASN A 300 14.81 -18.95 -10.22
CA ASN A 300 14.00 -19.84 -11.05
C ASN A 300 12.99 -19.05 -11.91
N ALA A 301 12.40 -19.74 -12.91
CA ALA A 301 11.47 -19.12 -13.86
C ALA A 301 10.25 -18.45 -13.21
N ASP A 302 9.74 -18.99 -12.11
CA ASP A 302 8.59 -18.42 -11.40
C ASP A 302 8.96 -17.08 -10.75
N LEU A 303 10.13 -16.99 -10.12
CA LEU A 303 10.61 -15.75 -9.49
C LEU A 303 10.98 -14.69 -10.53
N VAL A 304 11.57 -15.10 -11.66
CA VAL A 304 11.82 -14.21 -12.82
C VAL A 304 10.51 -13.62 -13.31
N ARG A 305 9.47 -14.44 -13.48
CA ARG A 305 8.14 -14.00 -13.86
C ARG A 305 7.57 -12.98 -12.88
N GLU A 306 7.57 -13.26 -11.57
CA GLU A 306 7.01 -12.34 -10.56
C GLU A 306 7.78 -11.00 -10.55
N CYS A 307 9.09 -11.01 -10.74
CA CYS A 307 9.88 -9.77 -10.86
C CYS A 307 9.45 -8.95 -12.09
N TYR A 308 9.22 -9.57 -13.25
CA TYR A 308 8.71 -8.87 -14.44
C TYR A 308 7.27 -8.35 -14.25
N ILE A 309 6.42 -9.07 -13.51
CA ILE A 309 5.10 -8.58 -13.11
C ILE A 309 5.27 -7.29 -12.26
N GLY A 310 6.20 -7.27 -11.32
CA GLY A 310 6.54 -6.08 -10.55
C GLY A 310 6.99 -4.90 -11.43
N LEU A 311 7.84 -5.15 -12.44
CA LEU A 311 8.24 -4.12 -13.41
C LEU A 311 7.03 -3.55 -14.17
N GLY A 312 6.06 -4.39 -14.52
CA GLY A 312 4.83 -3.96 -15.19
C GLY A 312 3.96 -3.07 -14.31
N ARG A 313 3.80 -3.42 -13.03
CA ARG A 313 3.12 -2.55 -12.04
C ARG A 313 3.75 -1.16 -12.02
N ASN A 314 5.07 -1.10 -11.90
CA ASN A 314 5.82 0.15 -11.88
C ASN A 314 5.71 0.91 -13.21
N ALA A 315 5.74 0.21 -14.35
CA ALA A 315 5.55 0.83 -15.66
C ALA A 315 4.20 1.54 -15.78
N SER A 316 3.15 0.94 -15.21
CA SER A 316 1.80 1.52 -15.17
C SER A 316 1.77 2.81 -14.34
N GLY A 317 2.29 2.81 -13.11
CA GLY A 317 2.37 3.99 -12.26
C GLY A 317 3.24 5.09 -12.88
N ALA A 318 4.47 4.76 -13.29
CA ALA A 318 5.42 5.70 -13.89
C ALA A 318 4.93 6.31 -15.23
N ALA A 319 3.96 5.68 -15.88
CA ALA A 319 3.29 6.20 -17.08
C ALA A 319 2.03 7.00 -16.75
N ALA A 320 1.72 7.26 -15.48
CA ALA A 320 0.46 7.84 -15.04
C ALA A 320 -0.74 7.16 -15.74
N PHE A 321 -0.70 5.84 -15.82
CA PHE A 321 -1.70 4.97 -16.47
C PHE A 321 -1.89 5.17 -17.98
N GLN A 322 -0.98 5.89 -18.66
CA GLN A 322 -1.03 6.09 -20.11
C GLN A 322 -0.47 4.88 -20.87
N TYR A 323 -1.30 4.23 -21.69
CA TYR A 323 -0.97 2.95 -22.36
C TYR A 323 0.28 2.99 -23.21
N ALA A 324 0.50 4.06 -23.98
CA ALA A 324 1.72 4.24 -24.77
C ALA A 324 2.98 4.30 -23.89
N GLY A 325 2.88 4.96 -22.74
CA GLY A 325 3.95 5.06 -21.77
C GLY A 325 4.27 3.72 -21.10
N ILE A 326 3.25 2.91 -20.78
CA ILE A 326 3.39 1.56 -20.26
C ILE A 326 4.10 0.67 -21.28
N LYS A 327 3.57 0.64 -22.52
CA LYS A 327 4.16 -0.14 -23.61
C LYS A 327 5.63 0.22 -23.83
N LYS A 328 5.96 1.51 -23.94
CA LYS A 328 7.34 2.00 -24.12
C LYS A 328 8.29 1.48 -23.04
N ARG A 329 7.84 1.31 -21.81
CA ARG A 329 8.66 0.80 -20.70
C ARG A 329 8.81 -0.72 -20.76
N CYS A 330 7.69 -1.43 -20.92
CA CYS A 330 7.72 -2.89 -21.03
C CYS A 330 8.52 -3.37 -22.24
N ASP A 331 8.48 -2.66 -23.38
CA ASP A 331 9.23 -3.03 -24.58
C ASP A 331 10.77 -2.88 -24.42
N GLN A 332 11.25 -2.30 -23.32
CA GLN A 332 12.69 -2.18 -23.04
C GLN A 332 13.28 -3.41 -22.35
N VAL A 333 12.48 -4.25 -21.71
CA VAL A 333 12.96 -5.46 -21.04
C VAL A 333 13.28 -6.55 -22.07
N SER A 334 13.84 -7.69 -21.61
CA SER A 334 14.09 -8.83 -22.50
C SER A 334 12.79 -9.32 -23.17
N PRO A 335 12.82 -9.80 -24.42
CA PRO A 335 11.63 -10.28 -25.13
C PRO A 335 10.81 -11.30 -24.33
N ALA A 336 11.48 -12.17 -23.55
CA ALA A 336 10.83 -13.15 -22.69
C ALA A 336 10.09 -12.51 -21.50
N GLY A 337 10.54 -11.32 -21.05
CA GLY A 337 9.93 -10.59 -19.94
C GLY A 337 8.75 -9.70 -20.35
N VAL A 338 8.65 -9.28 -21.62
CA VAL A 338 7.61 -8.35 -22.11
C VAL A 338 6.18 -8.85 -21.78
N PRO A 339 5.81 -10.12 -22.03
CA PRO A 339 4.46 -10.61 -21.74
C PRO A 339 4.11 -10.48 -20.25
N PHE A 340 5.04 -10.78 -19.36
CA PHE A 340 4.84 -10.68 -17.90
C PHE A 340 4.82 -9.22 -17.42
N CYS A 341 5.56 -8.33 -18.07
CA CYS A 341 5.45 -6.90 -17.81
C CYS A 341 4.04 -6.38 -18.16
N TYR A 342 3.44 -6.80 -19.28
CA TYR A 342 2.06 -6.44 -19.59
C TYR A 342 1.04 -7.07 -18.62
N GLU A 343 1.27 -8.31 -18.17
CA GLU A 343 0.47 -8.93 -17.10
C GLU A 343 0.50 -8.07 -15.82
N GLY A 344 1.69 -7.63 -15.39
CA GLY A 344 1.84 -6.77 -14.22
C GLY A 344 1.20 -5.39 -14.38
N ALA A 345 1.35 -4.79 -15.58
CA ALA A 345 0.75 -3.50 -15.87
C ALA A 345 -0.77 -3.54 -15.80
N VAL A 346 -1.41 -4.57 -16.36
CA VAL A 346 -2.87 -4.70 -16.31
C VAL A 346 -3.37 -4.98 -14.91
N ARG A 347 -2.64 -5.76 -14.11
CA ARG A 347 -2.98 -6.00 -12.70
C ARG A 347 -3.00 -4.72 -11.88
N HIS A 348 -2.18 -3.74 -12.24
CA HIS A 348 -2.19 -2.42 -11.61
C HIS A 348 -3.26 -1.50 -12.20
N LEU A 349 -3.52 -1.55 -13.51
CA LEU A 349 -4.58 -0.77 -14.17
C LEU A 349 -5.97 -1.20 -13.72
N ALA A 350 -6.16 -2.47 -13.42
CA ALA A 350 -7.40 -3.08 -12.94
C ALA A 350 -7.25 -3.50 -11.47
N TYR A 351 -6.66 -2.64 -10.63
CA TYR A 351 -6.39 -2.97 -9.22
C TYR A 351 -7.69 -3.23 -8.45
N ALA A 352 -8.72 -2.43 -8.69
CA ALA A 352 -10.02 -2.54 -8.04
C ALA A 352 -11.13 -2.92 -9.04
N PRO A 353 -12.27 -3.45 -8.57
CA PRO A 353 -13.41 -3.77 -9.43
C PRO A 353 -13.89 -2.58 -10.27
N SER A 354 -13.86 -1.36 -9.73
CA SER A 354 -14.23 -0.11 -10.43
C SER A 354 -13.27 0.27 -11.55
N GLU A 355 -12.07 -0.29 -11.58
CA GLU A 355 -11.00 0.01 -12.54
C GLU A 355 -10.86 -1.08 -13.63
N LEU A 356 -11.65 -2.14 -13.58
CA LEU A 356 -11.53 -3.30 -14.49
C LEU A 356 -11.57 -2.88 -15.97
N SER A 357 -12.44 -1.95 -16.33
CA SER A 357 -12.58 -1.45 -17.70
C SER A 357 -11.30 -0.82 -18.24
N ARG A 358 -10.49 -0.17 -17.38
CA ARG A 358 -9.19 0.42 -17.74
C ARG A 358 -8.19 -0.66 -18.15
N GLY A 359 -8.12 -1.74 -17.38
CA GLY A 359 -7.27 -2.89 -17.69
C GLY A 359 -7.68 -3.58 -18.99
N VAL A 360 -8.99 -3.77 -19.18
CA VAL A 360 -9.55 -4.34 -20.43
C VAL A 360 -9.17 -3.49 -21.64
N ALA A 361 -9.33 -2.16 -21.56
CA ALA A 361 -8.98 -1.25 -22.65
C ALA A 361 -7.46 -1.30 -22.97
N PHE A 362 -6.61 -1.45 -21.94
CA PHE A 362 -5.18 -1.64 -22.15
C PHE A 362 -4.88 -2.92 -22.94
N CYS A 363 -5.44 -4.08 -22.56
CA CYS A 363 -5.22 -5.34 -23.29
C CYS A 363 -5.70 -5.25 -24.75
N LYS A 364 -6.86 -4.61 -25.00
CA LYS A 364 -7.34 -4.36 -26.37
C LYS A 364 -6.39 -3.49 -27.21
N SER A 365 -5.62 -2.60 -26.57
CA SER A 365 -4.66 -1.72 -27.24
C SER A 365 -3.34 -2.41 -27.64
N LEU A 366 -3.08 -3.61 -27.11
CA LEU A 366 -1.87 -4.39 -27.45
C LEU A 366 -2.04 -5.13 -28.79
N PRO A 367 -0.94 -5.30 -29.54
CA PRO A 367 -0.96 -6.17 -30.72
C PRO A 367 -1.28 -7.62 -30.34
N GLU A 368 -1.84 -8.38 -31.27
CA GLU A 368 -2.04 -9.82 -31.07
C GLU A 368 -0.71 -10.54 -30.81
N GLY A 369 -0.74 -11.57 -29.97
CA GLY A 369 0.40 -12.36 -29.56
C GLY A 369 0.48 -12.60 -28.07
N ASP A 370 1.61 -13.16 -27.61
CA ASP A 370 1.81 -13.60 -26.23
C ASP A 370 1.59 -12.48 -25.20
N GLY A 371 2.04 -11.25 -25.53
CA GLY A 371 1.86 -10.11 -24.64
C GLY A 371 0.41 -9.77 -24.39
N ARG A 372 -0.45 -9.77 -25.43
CA ARG A 372 -1.89 -9.55 -25.29
C ARG A 372 -2.57 -10.71 -24.57
N SER A 373 -2.17 -11.95 -24.86
CA SER A 373 -2.68 -13.15 -24.17
C SER A 373 -2.41 -13.07 -22.67
N ARG A 374 -1.18 -12.76 -22.27
CA ARG A 374 -0.81 -12.58 -20.85
C ARG A 374 -1.52 -11.42 -20.18
N CYS A 375 -1.79 -10.35 -20.91
CA CYS A 375 -2.60 -9.25 -20.39
C CYS A 375 -4.01 -9.75 -20.01
N TRP A 376 -4.65 -10.58 -20.84
CA TRP A 376 -5.96 -11.19 -20.54
C TRP A 376 -5.90 -12.15 -19.35
N ASP A 377 -4.82 -12.93 -19.19
CA ASP A 377 -4.59 -13.73 -17.98
C ASP A 377 -4.59 -12.84 -16.73
N GLY A 378 -3.90 -11.68 -16.82
CA GLY A 378 -3.86 -10.70 -15.74
C GLY A 378 -5.24 -10.12 -15.40
N VAL A 379 -6.07 -9.80 -16.38
CA VAL A 379 -7.49 -9.39 -16.17
C VAL A 379 -8.25 -10.49 -15.43
N GLY A 380 -8.12 -11.74 -15.88
CA GLY A 380 -8.77 -12.87 -15.25
C GLY A 380 -8.34 -13.07 -13.81
N LEU A 381 -7.03 -12.96 -13.51
CA LEU A 381 -6.50 -13.05 -12.16
C LEU A 381 -7.09 -11.97 -11.23
N GLN A 382 -7.22 -10.72 -11.71
CA GLN A 382 -7.85 -9.64 -10.94
C GLN A 382 -9.33 -9.94 -10.66
N VAL A 383 -10.11 -10.36 -11.67
CA VAL A 383 -11.52 -10.79 -11.49
C VAL A 383 -11.62 -11.95 -10.48
N GLY A 384 -10.70 -12.91 -10.55
CA GLY A 384 -10.60 -14.00 -9.58
C GLY A 384 -10.32 -13.53 -8.15
N GLY A 385 -9.55 -12.46 -8.00
CA GLY A 385 -9.28 -11.82 -6.71
C GLY A 385 -10.43 -10.96 -6.18
N PHE A 386 -11.25 -10.39 -7.08
CA PHE A 386 -12.36 -9.51 -6.69
C PHE A 386 -13.55 -10.26 -6.10
N PHE A 387 -13.87 -11.44 -6.64
CA PHE A 387 -15.07 -12.17 -6.30
C PHE A 387 -14.77 -13.59 -5.80
N SER A 388 -15.48 -14.00 -4.75
CA SER A 388 -15.33 -15.34 -4.19
C SER A 388 -16.10 -16.42 -4.97
N ASP A 389 -17.15 -16.06 -5.71
CA ASP A 389 -18.03 -17.00 -6.40
C ASP A 389 -17.90 -16.95 -7.92
N SER A 390 -18.09 -18.11 -8.57
CA SER A 390 -17.97 -18.28 -10.02
C SER A 390 -18.97 -17.45 -10.83
N THR A 391 -20.17 -17.22 -10.29
CA THR A 391 -21.23 -16.46 -11.00
C THR A 391 -20.85 -14.99 -11.13
N SER A 392 -20.35 -14.38 -10.04
CA SER A 392 -19.87 -13.00 -10.05
C SER A 392 -18.65 -12.85 -10.98
N ARG A 393 -17.71 -13.81 -10.98
CA ARG A 393 -16.56 -13.83 -11.89
C ARG A 393 -16.99 -13.90 -13.36
N GLN A 394 -17.89 -14.83 -13.70
CA GLN A 394 -18.41 -14.93 -15.06
C GLN A 394 -19.16 -13.68 -15.49
N ARG A 395 -19.93 -13.06 -14.59
CA ARG A 395 -20.65 -11.82 -14.88
C ARG A 395 -19.65 -10.69 -15.17
N ALA A 396 -18.64 -10.51 -14.35
CA ALA A 396 -17.59 -9.49 -14.55
C ALA A 396 -16.88 -9.70 -15.90
N CYS A 397 -16.45 -10.93 -16.22
CA CYS A 397 -15.84 -11.22 -17.51
C CYS A 397 -16.76 -10.93 -18.68
N ARG A 398 -18.07 -11.23 -18.59
CA ARG A 398 -19.05 -11.01 -19.67
C ARG A 398 -19.44 -9.56 -19.85
N SER A 399 -19.49 -8.76 -18.77
CA SER A 399 -19.87 -7.35 -18.85
C SER A 399 -18.81 -6.47 -19.52
N GLU A 400 -17.54 -6.87 -19.40
CA GLU A 400 -16.41 -6.06 -19.89
C GLU A 400 -15.84 -6.60 -21.22
N LEU A 401 -16.11 -7.85 -21.57
CA LEU A 401 -15.44 -8.57 -22.67
C LEU A 401 -16.43 -9.16 -23.65
N GLU A 402 -16.48 -8.65 -24.86
CA GLU A 402 -17.31 -9.22 -25.94
C GLU A 402 -16.65 -10.45 -26.59
N SER A 403 -15.33 -10.43 -26.81
CA SER A 403 -14.60 -11.47 -27.57
C SER A 403 -13.68 -12.35 -26.71
N ASP A 404 -13.19 -11.85 -25.58
CA ASP A 404 -12.13 -12.52 -24.80
C ASP A 404 -12.63 -13.12 -23.47
N VAL A 405 -13.93 -13.39 -23.36
CA VAL A 405 -14.60 -13.93 -22.18
C VAL A 405 -13.95 -15.23 -21.70
N ALA A 406 -13.55 -16.11 -22.64
CA ALA A 406 -12.96 -17.41 -22.30
C ALA A 406 -11.63 -17.24 -21.54
N ALA A 407 -10.72 -16.39 -22.03
CA ALA A 407 -9.43 -16.12 -21.38
C ALA A 407 -9.62 -15.49 -19.99
N CYS A 408 -10.55 -14.54 -19.85
CA CYS A 408 -10.88 -13.95 -18.55
C CYS A 408 -11.43 -14.99 -17.57
N VAL A 409 -12.36 -15.84 -17.98
CA VAL A 409 -12.97 -16.88 -17.13
C VAL A 409 -11.94 -17.91 -16.69
N GLU A 410 -11.04 -18.31 -17.58
CA GLU A 410 -9.93 -19.22 -17.30
C GLU A 410 -8.97 -18.61 -16.30
N GLY A 411 -8.50 -17.38 -16.55
CA GLY A 411 -7.64 -16.63 -15.63
C GLY A 411 -8.30 -16.43 -14.26
N ALA A 412 -9.59 -16.13 -14.21
CA ALA A 412 -10.34 -15.98 -12.96
C ALA A 412 -10.46 -17.31 -12.18
N GLY A 413 -10.43 -18.46 -12.86
CA GLY A 413 -10.36 -19.78 -12.25
C GLY A 413 -9.01 -20.09 -11.63
N VAL A 414 -7.92 -19.70 -12.28
CA VAL A 414 -6.52 -19.91 -11.83
C VAL A 414 -6.24 -19.17 -10.53
N ALA A 415 -6.81 -18.00 -10.29
CA ALA A 415 -6.65 -17.28 -9.02
C ALA A 415 -7.14 -18.06 -7.79
N ARG A 416 -8.05 -19.03 -7.97
CA ARG A 416 -8.50 -19.94 -6.89
C ARG A 416 -7.61 -21.16 -6.68
N THR A 417 -6.92 -21.59 -7.72
CA THR A 417 -6.21 -22.87 -7.76
C THR A 417 -4.69 -22.72 -7.72
N VAL A 418 -4.15 -21.61 -7.26
CA VAL A 418 -2.68 -21.57 -7.02
C VAL A 418 -2.37 -22.74 -6.09
N PRO A 419 -1.82 -23.87 -6.62
CA PRO A 419 -1.54 -25.03 -5.80
C PRO A 419 -0.57 -24.60 -4.70
N ALA A 420 -0.74 -25.21 -3.54
CA ALA A 420 0.31 -25.33 -2.53
C ALA A 420 1.48 -26.15 -3.15
N ARG A 421 2.17 -25.57 -4.12
CA ARG A 421 3.41 -26.14 -4.66
C ARG A 421 4.54 -25.59 -3.79
N ASP A 422 5.14 -26.56 -3.13
CA ASP A 422 6.30 -26.50 -2.26
C ASP A 422 5.98 -26.31 -0.77
N ARG A 423 5.28 -27.32 -0.22
CA ARG A 423 5.54 -27.70 1.17
C ARG A 423 6.75 -28.63 1.17
N PRO A 424 7.73 -28.41 2.06
CA PRO A 424 8.76 -29.42 2.31
C PRO A 424 8.15 -30.67 2.94
#